data_74b1a05fb16094ae32c5f3b026b586b7
#
_entry.id   74b1a05fb16094ae32c5f3b026b586b7
#
_cell.length_a   1.000
_cell.length_b   1.000
_cell.length_c   1.000
_cell.angle_alpha   90.00
_cell.angle_beta   90.00
_cell.angle_gamma   90.00
#
_symmetry.space_group_name_H-M   'P 1'
#
loop_
_entity.id
_entity.type
_entity.pdbx_description
1 polymer ?
#
loop_
_entity_poly.entity_id
_entity_poly.type
_entity_poly.pdbx_seq_one_letter_code
_entity_poly.pdbx_strand_id
1 'polypeptide(L)'
;DVFILPENEAQLCAAIKLAKEANVKYYLLGNGSNILFEDAGYRGAVINVSAMKSAIGILENICFPGKDPALTYDAVVVGADKMLSSLCMTALENSLTGLEFAYGIPGTVGGAVYMNAGAYGGEMKDVLVSVRYLTAEGETVEIPAEQLDLRYRHSIFEENGGCILSAKFHLARGNAADIRARMDDLMARRKDKQPLDKPSAGSTFKRPVGAFAAALIDQCGLRGYRHGGAAVSDKHCGFVVNLGDRKSVV
;
A
#
# COMPACT_ATOMS: atom_id res chain seq x y z
N ASP A 1 -0.84 -23.37 4.00
CA ASP A 1 -1.41 -24.43 4.84
C ASP A 1 -2.17 -23.84 6.04
N VAL A 2 -1.77 -22.70 6.58
CA VAL A 2 -2.43 -22.04 7.72
C VAL A 2 -2.71 -20.58 7.37
N PHE A 3 -3.92 -20.08 7.72
CA PHE A 3 -4.31 -18.69 7.57
C PHE A 3 -4.58 -18.12 8.97
N ILE A 4 -3.87 -17.08 9.37
CA ILE A 4 -3.91 -16.49 10.72
C ILE A 4 -4.42 -15.06 10.62
N LEU A 5 -5.41 -14.72 11.45
CA LEU A 5 -6.02 -13.40 11.56
C LEU A 5 -5.77 -12.84 12.98
N PRO A 6 -4.64 -12.19 13.24
CA PRO A 6 -4.41 -11.53 14.52
C PRO A 6 -5.35 -10.33 14.68
N GLU A 7 -5.96 -10.19 15.85
CA GLU A 7 -6.84 -9.07 16.18
C GLU A 7 -6.11 -7.89 16.84
N ASN A 8 -4.87 -8.14 17.28
CA ASN A 8 -4.04 -7.15 17.95
C ASN A 8 -2.54 -7.48 17.78
N GLU A 9 -1.71 -6.53 18.17
CA GLU A 9 -0.26 -6.61 18.03
C GLU A 9 0.35 -7.80 18.80
N ALA A 10 -0.17 -8.11 20.00
CA ALA A 10 0.34 -9.22 20.80
C ALA A 10 0.11 -10.57 20.08
N GLN A 11 -1.06 -10.77 19.48
CA GLN A 11 -1.36 -11.96 18.69
C GLN A 11 -0.52 -12.01 17.42
N LEU A 12 -0.28 -10.89 16.75
CA LEU A 12 0.60 -10.80 15.58
C LEU A 12 2.04 -11.23 15.95
N CYS A 13 2.58 -10.66 17.02
CA CYS A 13 3.92 -11.02 17.52
C CYS A 13 4.00 -12.51 17.89
N ALA A 14 2.99 -13.05 18.57
CA ALA A 14 2.94 -14.46 18.92
C ALA A 14 2.89 -15.36 17.68
N ALA A 15 2.10 -15.01 16.66
CA ALA A 15 2.01 -15.77 15.42
C ALA A 15 3.35 -15.81 14.65
N ILE A 16 4.03 -14.67 14.56
CA ILE A 16 5.36 -14.57 13.92
C ILE A 16 6.39 -15.40 14.71
N LYS A 17 6.40 -15.28 16.03
CA LYS A 17 7.31 -16.04 16.90
C LYS A 17 7.11 -17.55 16.74
N LEU A 18 5.86 -18.01 16.83
CA LEU A 18 5.52 -19.43 16.66
C LEU A 18 5.92 -19.96 15.29
N ALA A 19 5.69 -19.20 14.21
CA ALA A 19 6.10 -19.59 12.87
C ALA A 19 7.63 -19.78 12.78
N LYS A 20 8.40 -18.88 13.40
CA LYS A 20 9.86 -18.97 13.44
C LYS A 20 10.35 -20.15 14.28
N GLU A 21 9.82 -20.34 15.49
CA GLU A 21 10.19 -21.45 16.38
C GLU A 21 9.88 -22.81 15.74
N ALA A 22 8.77 -22.89 14.98
CA ALA A 22 8.40 -24.09 14.24
C ALA A 22 9.12 -24.23 12.87
N ASN A 23 9.99 -23.28 12.51
CA ASN A 23 10.65 -23.20 11.20
C ASN A 23 9.67 -23.25 10.03
N VAL A 24 8.48 -22.62 10.21
CA VAL A 24 7.44 -22.50 9.19
C VAL A 24 7.61 -21.18 8.44
N LYS A 25 7.69 -21.24 7.12
CA LYS A 25 7.66 -20.04 6.28
C LYS A 25 6.37 -19.27 6.52
N TYR A 26 6.45 -17.95 6.61
CA TYR A 26 5.23 -17.13 6.71
C TYR A 26 5.27 -15.96 5.73
N TYR A 27 4.08 -15.49 5.39
CA TYR A 27 3.86 -14.32 4.55
C TYR A 27 2.93 -13.34 5.27
N LEU A 28 3.35 -12.07 5.37
CA LEU A 28 2.54 -11.00 5.95
C LEU A 28 1.65 -10.40 4.85
N LEU A 29 0.35 -10.41 5.07
CA LEU A 29 -0.64 -9.98 4.10
C LEU A 29 -1.48 -8.84 4.66
N GLY A 30 -1.56 -7.73 3.92
CA GLY A 30 -2.54 -6.68 4.15
C GLY A 30 -3.85 -7.01 3.41
N ASN A 31 -4.29 -6.10 2.53
CA ASN A 31 -5.52 -6.29 1.74
C ASN A 31 -5.38 -7.26 0.54
N GLY A 32 -4.19 -7.79 0.26
CA GLY A 32 -3.97 -8.70 -0.87
C GLY A 32 -3.97 -8.05 -2.27
N SER A 33 -4.05 -6.75 -2.36
CA SER A 33 -4.25 -6.01 -3.62
C SER A 33 -3.00 -5.90 -4.53
N ASN A 34 -1.85 -6.44 -4.10
CA ASN A 34 -0.59 -6.41 -4.86
C ASN A 34 0.12 -7.76 -4.84
N ILE A 35 -0.64 -8.85 -4.82
CA ILE A 35 -0.11 -10.21 -4.77
C ILE A 35 -0.91 -11.14 -5.68
N LEU A 36 -0.23 -12.12 -6.24
CA LEU A 36 -0.83 -13.26 -6.93
C LEU A 36 -0.27 -14.53 -6.31
N PHE A 37 -1.11 -15.35 -5.72
CA PHE A 37 -0.74 -16.68 -5.25
C PHE A 37 -0.81 -17.68 -6.39
N GLU A 38 0.10 -18.63 -6.40
CA GLU A 38 0.05 -19.78 -7.32
C GLU A 38 -1.19 -20.64 -7.05
N ASP A 39 -1.69 -21.35 -8.07
CA ASP A 39 -2.86 -22.22 -7.95
C ASP A 39 -2.64 -23.37 -6.95
N ALA A 40 -1.38 -23.80 -6.74
CA ALA A 40 -0.98 -24.77 -5.71
C ALA A 40 -1.08 -24.22 -4.27
N GLY A 41 -1.32 -22.92 -4.10
CA GLY A 41 -1.39 -22.23 -2.84
C GLY A 41 -0.01 -21.96 -2.22
N TYR A 42 -0.02 -21.34 -1.04
CA TYR A 42 1.18 -21.02 -0.28
C TYR A 42 1.45 -22.09 0.77
N ARG A 43 2.66 -22.69 0.75
CA ARG A 43 3.10 -23.67 1.75
C ARG A 43 3.75 -22.95 2.92
N GLY A 44 3.01 -22.83 4.02
CA GLY A 44 3.41 -22.12 5.22
C GLY A 44 2.23 -21.42 5.90
N ALA A 45 2.48 -20.34 6.59
CA ALA A 45 1.47 -19.51 7.25
C ALA A 45 1.28 -18.19 6.50
N VAL A 46 0.03 -17.83 6.19
CA VAL A 46 -0.34 -16.48 5.76
C VAL A 46 -0.92 -15.75 6.97
N ILE A 47 -0.26 -14.70 7.40
CA ILE A 47 -0.68 -13.86 8.53
C ILE A 47 -1.29 -12.59 7.95
N ASN A 48 -2.60 -12.46 8.01
CA ASN A 48 -3.33 -11.33 7.47
C ASN A 48 -3.72 -10.36 8.57
N VAL A 49 -3.27 -9.11 8.46
CA VAL A 49 -3.48 -8.08 9.48
C VAL A 49 -4.85 -7.38 9.40
N SER A 50 -5.75 -7.79 8.52
CA SER A 50 -7.05 -7.11 8.30
C SER A 50 -8.01 -7.18 9.50
N ALA A 51 -7.82 -8.14 10.41
CA ALA A 51 -8.63 -8.25 11.63
C ALA A 51 -8.14 -7.34 12.78
N MET A 52 -6.97 -6.71 12.64
CA MET A 52 -6.45 -5.79 13.64
C MET A 52 -7.34 -4.55 13.77
N LYS A 53 -7.45 -4.03 14.99
CA LYS A 53 -8.34 -2.90 15.33
C LYS A 53 -7.52 -1.68 15.77
N SER A 54 -6.52 -1.29 14.98
CA SER A 54 -5.74 -0.09 15.25
C SER A 54 -6.57 1.18 15.11
N ALA A 55 -6.05 2.31 15.59
CA ALA A 55 -6.69 3.61 15.47
C ALA A 55 -6.00 4.49 14.42
N ILE A 56 -6.66 5.58 14.06
CA ILE A 56 -6.06 6.76 13.42
C ILE A 56 -6.11 7.87 14.47
N GLY A 57 -4.95 8.43 14.81
CA GLY A 57 -4.81 9.55 15.75
C GLY A 57 -4.23 10.77 15.05
N ILE A 58 -4.69 11.96 15.41
CA ILE A 58 -4.19 13.24 14.90
C ILE A 58 -3.61 14.03 16.06
N LEU A 59 -2.38 14.52 15.88
CA LEU A 59 -1.70 15.44 16.79
C LEU A 59 -1.55 16.78 16.06
N GLU A 60 -2.21 17.80 16.57
CA GLU A 60 -2.35 19.08 15.90
C GLU A 60 -1.14 20.00 16.10
N ASN A 61 -0.91 20.87 15.12
CA ASN A 61 0.05 21.97 15.17
C ASN A 61 1.49 21.51 15.49
N ILE A 62 1.96 20.49 14.80
CA ILE A 62 3.30 19.94 14.98
C ILE A 62 4.29 20.66 14.05
N CYS A 63 5.42 21.11 14.61
CA CYS A 63 6.54 21.62 13.82
C CYS A 63 7.39 20.45 13.31
N PHE A 64 7.56 20.36 12.00
CA PHE A 64 8.42 19.37 11.36
C PHE A 64 9.67 20.06 10.79
N PRO A 65 10.89 19.67 11.22
CA PRO A 65 12.13 20.22 10.67
C PRO A 65 12.21 20.08 9.15
N GLY A 66 12.63 21.14 8.46
CA GLY A 66 12.80 21.13 7.00
C GLY A 66 11.50 21.26 6.19
N LYS A 67 10.34 21.44 6.83
CA LYS A 67 9.08 21.76 6.16
C LYS A 67 8.86 23.26 6.07
N ASP A 68 7.98 23.69 5.14
CA ASP A 68 7.66 25.09 4.93
C ASP A 68 7.09 25.72 6.22
N PRO A 69 7.77 26.71 6.83
CA PRO A 69 7.31 27.35 8.07
C PRO A 69 6.04 28.20 7.89
N ALA A 70 5.65 28.51 6.65
CA ALA A 70 4.41 29.23 6.36
C ALA A 70 3.17 28.32 6.46
N LEU A 71 3.36 27.00 6.50
CA LEU A 71 2.28 26.03 6.59
C LEU A 71 2.17 25.47 8.01
N THR A 72 0.94 25.22 8.43
CA THR A 72 0.65 24.46 9.65
C THR A 72 0.50 22.97 9.30
N TYR A 73 1.19 22.14 10.04
CA TYR A 73 1.16 20.68 9.85
C TYR A 73 0.56 19.97 11.06
N ASP A 74 -0.14 18.89 10.79
CA ASP A 74 -0.57 17.95 11.82
C ASP A 74 0.15 16.61 11.61
N ALA A 75 0.43 15.89 12.69
CA ALA A 75 0.94 14.53 12.62
C ALA A 75 -0.23 13.54 12.67
N VAL A 76 -0.32 12.67 11.67
CA VAL A 76 -1.31 11.59 11.64
C VAL A 76 -0.62 10.27 11.91
N VAL A 77 -1.00 9.60 13.00
CA VAL A 77 -0.50 8.28 13.39
C VAL A 77 -1.57 7.25 13.08
N VAL A 78 -1.23 6.23 12.32
CA VAL A 78 -2.19 5.26 11.81
C VAL A 78 -1.63 3.84 11.83
N GLY A 79 -2.47 2.87 12.22
CA GLY A 79 -2.12 1.45 12.17
C GLY A 79 -1.95 0.92 10.75
N ALA A 80 -1.04 -0.03 10.60
CA ALA A 80 -0.71 -0.64 9.32
C ALA A 80 -1.88 -1.40 8.67
N ASP A 81 -2.85 -1.86 9.47
CA ASP A 81 -4.06 -2.57 9.06
C ASP A 81 -5.10 -1.67 8.38
N LYS A 82 -5.06 -0.35 8.67
CA LYS A 82 -6.05 0.58 8.12
C LYS A 82 -5.98 0.66 6.60
N MET A 83 -7.17 0.69 5.98
CA MET A 83 -7.25 0.93 4.54
C MET A 83 -6.69 2.32 4.20
N LEU A 84 -5.90 2.39 3.14
CA LEU A 84 -5.31 3.64 2.69
C LEU A 84 -6.39 4.69 2.33
N SER A 85 -7.51 4.24 1.76
CA SER A 85 -8.67 5.09 1.49
C SER A 85 -9.28 5.69 2.76
N SER A 86 -9.32 4.93 3.87
CA SER A 86 -9.81 5.43 5.16
C SER A 86 -8.89 6.52 5.71
N LEU A 87 -7.57 6.35 5.61
CA LEU A 87 -6.60 7.39 5.98
C LEU A 87 -6.82 8.67 5.14
N CYS A 88 -7.00 8.55 3.82
CA CYS A 88 -7.26 9.69 2.94
C CYS A 88 -8.59 10.40 3.29
N MET A 89 -9.63 9.65 3.63
CA MET A 89 -10.92 10.24 4.07
C MET A 89 -10.78 10.94 5.42
N THR A 90 -10.09 10.35 6.39
CA THR A 90 -9.80 11.01 7.68
C THR A 90 -9.00 12.30 7.48
N ALA A 91 -8.02 12.31 6.57
CA ALA A 91 -7.27 13.52 6.22
C ALA A 91 -8.20 14.61 5.65
N LEU A 92 -9.08 14.26 4.70
CA LEU A 92 -10.07 15.19 4.13
C LEU A 92 -11.01 15.77 5.20
N GLU A 93 -11.57 14.91 6.07
CA GLU A 93 -12.49 15.31 7.15
C GLU A 93 -11.86 16.28 8.14
N ASN A 94 -10.53 16.24 8.27
CA ASN A 94 -9.75 17.15 9.12
C ASN A 94 -9.05 18.27 8.33
N SER A 95 -9.42 18.47 7.06
CA SER A 95 -8.83 19.49 6.17
C SER A 95 -7.31 19.39 6.03
N LEU A 96 -6.79 18.16 5.95
CA LEU A 96 -5.37 17.85 5.82
C LEU A 96 -5.05 17.43 4.38
N THR A 97 -4.14 18.15 3.72
CA THR A 97 -3.68 17.92 2.35
C THR A 97 -2.36 17.12 2.33
N GLY A 98 -2.08 16.44 1.24
CA GLY A 98 -0.85 15.69 1.00
C GLY A 98 -1.08 14.20 0.68
N LEU A 99 -2.30 13.66 0.87
CA LEU A 99 -2.65 12.26 0.60
C LEU A 99 -3.61 12.07 -0.58
N GLU A 100 -3.94 13.11 -1.33
CA GLU A 100 -4.91 13.05 -2.44
C GLU A 100 -4.48 12.04 -3.51
N PHE A 101 -3.17 11.92 -3.77
CA PHE A 101 -2.61 10.95 -4.72
C PHE A 101 -2.91 9.49 -4.35
N ALA A 102 -3.08 9.24 -3.05
CA ALA A 102 -3.21 7.90 -2.50
C ALA A 102 -4.67 7.38 -2.47
N TYR A 103 -5.66 8.26 -2.58
CA TYR A 103 -7.08 7.93 -2.38
C TYR A 103 -7.58 6.76 -3.23
N GLY A 104 -7.12 6.66 -4.46
CA GLY A 104 -7.50 5.56 -5.37
C GLY A 104 -6.60 4.32 -5.31
N ILE A 105 -5.55 4.30 -4.48
CA ILE A 105 -4.65 3.13 -4.38
C ILE A 105 -5.30 2.11 -3.43
N PRO A 106 -5.57 0.87 -3.91
CA PRO A 106 -6.10 -0.18 -3.04
C PRO A 106 -5.02 -0.69 -2.09
N GLY A 107 -5.42 -1.12 -0.90
CA GLY A 107 -4.53 -1.73 0.07
C GLY A 107 -4.54 -1.05 1.43
N THR A 108 -3.74 -1.59 2.34
CA THR A 108 -3.56 -1.06 3.69
C THR A 108 -2.42 -0.05 3.75
N VAL A 109 -2.40 0.76 4.80
CA VAL A 109 -1.30 1.71 5.08
C VAL A 109 0.04 0.99 5.16
N GLY A 110 0.11 -0.15 5.87
CA GLY A 110 1.34 -0.94 5.95
C GLY A 110 1.83 -1.41 4.59
N GLY A 111 0.93 -1.93 3.74
CA GLY A 111 1.27 -2.32 2.38
C GLY A 111 1.70 -1.14 1.50
N ALA A 112 1.07 0.02 1.67
CA ALA A 112 1.43 1.23 0.96
C ALA A 112 2.83 1.74 1.35
N VAL A 113 3.17 1.74 2.63
CA VAL A 113 4.51 2.10 3.13
C VAL A 113 5.56 1.08 2.67
N TYR A 114 5.26 -0.22 2.80
CA TYR A 114 6.15 -1.31 2.34
C TYR A 114 6.58 -1.14 0.88
N MET A 115 5.66 -0.75 0.01
CA MET A 115 5.89 -0.57 -1.42
C MET A 115 6.26 0.87 -1.80
N ASN A 116 6.45 1.79 -0.85
CA ASN A 116 6.49 3.22 -1.16
C ASN A 116 5.45 3.59 -2.22
N ALA A 117 4.19 3.25 -1.96
CA ALA A 117 3.12 3.37 -2.94
C ALA A 117 2.99 4.80 -3.45
N GLY A 118 2.80 4.96 -4.75
CA GLY A 118 2.70 6.26 -5.36
C GLY A 118 1.86 6.26 -6.64
N ALA A 119 1.25 7.41 -6.91
CA ALA A 119 0.47 7.68 -8.10
C ALA A 119 0.46 9.20 -8.37
N TYR A 120 0.32 9.59 -9.64
CA TYR A 120 0.12 10.98 -10.03
C TYR A 120 1.16 11.97 -9.52
N GLY A 121 2.40 11.52 -9.34
CA GLY A 121 3.54 12.34 -8.91
C GLY A 121 3.75 12.40 -7.40
N GLY A 122 2.86 11.82 -6.57
CA GLY A 122 3.06 11.68 -5.12
C GLY A 122 3.43 10.25 -4.74
N GLU A 123 4.17 10.09 -3.65
CA GLU A 123 4.60 8.82 -3.06
C GLU A 123 4.49 8.88 -1.53
N MET A 124 4.42 7.70 -0.87
CA MET A 124 4.36 7.64 0.59
C MET A 124 5.52 8.39 1.26
N LYS A 125 6.73 8.31 0.71
CA LYS A 125 7.93 9.00 1.23
C LYS A 125 7.77 10.52 1.34
N ASP A 126 6.90 11.14 0.54
CA ASP A 126 6.75 12.60 0.49
C ASP A 126 6.06 13.14 1.75
N VAL A 127 5.29 12.29 2.43
CA VAL A 127 4.48 12.63 3.61
C VAL A 127 4.81 11.81 4.87
N LEU A 128 5.63 10.75 4.73
CA LEU A 128 5.98 9.86 5.84
C LEU A 128 7.02 10.52 6.77
N VAL A 129 6.84 10.38 8.07
CA VAL A 129 7.75 10.85 9.13
C VAL A 129 8.53 9.70 9.72
N SER A 130 7.84 8.66 10.17
CA SER A 130 8.43 7.50 10.83
C SER A 130 7.53 6.28 10.67
N VAL A 131 8.12 5.11 10.91
CA VAL A 131 7.43 3.83 10.94
C VAL A 131 7.80 3.08 12.20
N ARG A 132 6.79 2.59 12.92
CA ARG A 132 6.95 1.65 14.00
C ARG A 132 6.73 0.24 13.45
N TYR A 133 7.66 -0.65 13.65
CA TYR A 133 7.60 -2.00 13.11
C TYR A 133 8.18 -3.05 14.09
N LEU A 134 7.78 -4.29 13.90
CA LEU A 134 8.34 -5.45 14.58
C LEU A 134 9.53 -5.96 13.76
N THR A 135 10.71 -6.04 14.39
CA THR A 135 11.92 -6.54 13.74
C THR A 135 11.87 -8.07 13.56
N ALA A 136 12.80 -8.59 12.79
CA ALA A 136 12.95 -10.03 12.66
C ALA A 136 13.23 -10.73 14.00
N GLU A 137 13.86 -10.06 14.96
CA GLU A 137 14.17 -10.57 16.31
C GLU A 137 12.98 -10.50 17.26
N GLY A 138 11.89 -9.83 16.86
CA GLY A 138 10.67 -9.68 17.67
C GLY A 138 10.65 -8.43 18.55
N GLU A 139 11.55 -7.49 18.29
CA GLU A 139 11.58 -6.21 18.98
C GLU A 139 10.74 -5.18 18.23
N THR A 140 10.06 -4.30 18.98
CA THR A 140 9.34 -3.18 18.38
C THR A 140 10.23 -1.94 18.38
N VAL A 141 10.49 -1.40 17.20
CA VAL A 141 11.30 -0.19 17.02
C VAL A 141 10.56 0.84 16.17
N GLU A 142 10.89 2.12 16.35
CA GLU A 142 10.43 3.21 15.48
C GLU A 142 11.66 3.82 14.83
N ILE A 143 11.61 3.95 13.49
CA ILE A 143 12.69 4.57 12.70
C ILE A 143 12.12 5.69 11.81
N PRO A 144 12.91 6.75 11.57
CA PRO A 144 12.51 7.85 10.70
C PRO A 144 12.48 7.40 9.22
N ALA A 145 11.69 8.12 8.42
CA ALA A 145 11.46 7.81 7.00
C ALA A 145 12.76 7.79 6.17
N GLU A 146 13.75 8.60 6.53
CA GLU A 146 15.05 8.67 5.87
C GLU A 146 15.85 7.35 5.96
N GLN A 147 15.56 6.52 6.96
CA GLN A 147 16.22 5.22 7.16
C GLN A 147 15.49 4.06 6.48
N LEU A 148 14.35 4.33 5.81
CA LEU A 148 13.52 3.29 5.20
C LEU A 148 13.94 2.93 3.77
N ASP A 149 14.94 3.58 3.19
CA ASP A 149 15.38 3.41 1.79
C ASP A 149 14.20 3.39 0.79
N LEU A 150 13.30 4.38 0.92
CA LEU A 150 12.10 4.49 0.11
C LEU A 150 12.44 4.91 -1.32
N ARG A 151 12.40 3.94 -2.22
CA ARG A 151 12.60 4.10 -3.65
C ARG A 151 11.36 3.64 -4.42
N TYR A 152 11.40 3.70 -5.75
CA TYR A 152 10.29 3.23 -6.58
C TYR A 152 9.95 1.76 -6.29
N ARG A 153 8.78 1.53 -5.68
CA ARG A 153 8.28 0.20 -5.29
C ARG A 153 9.24 -0.58 -4.42
N HIS A 154 9.87 0.11 -3.46
CA HIS A 154 10.87 -0.48 -2.56
C HIS A 154 10.88 0.19 -1.19
N SER A 155 11.18 -0.59 -0.17
CA SER A 155 11.57 -0.17 1.19
C SER A 155 12.50 -1.22 1.82
N ILE A 156 13.16 -0.87 2.91
CA ILE A 156 14.03 -1.80 3.67
C ILE A 156 13.31 -3.09 4.12
N PHE A 157 11.98 -3.06 4.22
CA PHE A 157 11.19 -4.21 4.67
C PHE A 157 11.21 -5.39 3.69
N GLU A 158 11.57 -5.16 2.42
CA GLU A 158 11.82 -6.24 1.45
C GLU A 158 13.04 -7.09 1.85
N GLU A 159 14.02 -6.49 2.54
CA GLU A 159 15.30 -7.12 2.88
C GLU A 159 15.34 -7.60 4.33
N ASN A 160 14.81 -6.80 5.28
CA ASN A 160 14.93 -7.10 6.70
C ASN A 160 13.77 -7.93 7.28
N GLY A 161 12.71 -8.16 6.49
CA GLY A 161 11.56 -8.97 6.92
C GLY A 161 10.75 -8.37 8.07
N GLY A 162 10.90 -7.07 8.34
CA GLY A 162 10.18 -6.36 9.39
C GLY A 162 8.68 -6.26 9.11
N CYS A 163 7.86 -6.35 10.15
CA CYS A 163 6.42 -6.22 10.07
C CYS A 163 5.99 -4.81 10.49
N ILE A 164 5.50 -4.00 9.58
CA ILE A 164 5.00 -2.65 9.86
C ILE A 164 3.78 -2.72 10.77
N LEU A 165 3.81 -1.99 11.89
CA LEU A 165 2.75 -1.92 12.89
C LEU A 165 1.95 -0.62 12.77
N SER A 166 2.63 0.50 12.60
CA SER A 166 2.02 1.81 12.38
C SER A 166 2.95 2.76 11.63
N ALA A 167 2.39 3.79 11.04
CA ALA A 167 3.10 4.84 10.36
C ALA A 167 2.67 6.22 10.88
N LYS A 168 3.59 7.18 10.89
CA LYS A 168 3.34 8.58 11.21
C LYS A 168 3.56 9.42 9.95
N PHE A 169 2.60 10.27 9.65
CA PHE A 169 2.62 11.18 8.51
C PHE A 169 2.61 12.63 8.98
N HIS A 170 3.22 13.53 8.22
CA HIS A 170 3.02 14.97 8.33
C HIS A 170 2.09 15.41 7.19
N LEU A 171 0.99 16.06 7.52
CA LEU A 171 0.05 16.59 6.54
C LEU A 171 -0.17 18.07 6.81
N ALA A 172 -0.16 18.89 5.76
CA ALA A 172 -0.40 20.32 5.90
C ALA A 172 -1.91 20.60 6.01
N ARG A 173 -2.29 21.65 6.73
CA ARG A 173 -3.65 22.14 6.74
C ARG A 173 -3.99 22.80 5.41
N GLY A 174 -5.16 22.49 4.86
CA GLY A 174 -5.62 22.97 3.56
C GLY A 174 -7.11 23.28 3.55
N ASN A 175 -7.64 23.54 2.37
CA ASN A 175 -9.07 23.73 2.18
C ASN A 175 -9.73 22.39 1.82
N ALA A 176 -10.74 21.97 2.59
CA ALA A 176 -11.42 20.70 2.38
C ALA A 176 -12.06 20.55 0.99
N ALA A 177 -12.59 21.65 0.42
CA ALA A 177 -13.19 21.63 -0.92
C ALA A 177 -12.14 21.39 -2.01
N ASP A 178 -10.98 22.00 -1.89
CA ASP A 178 -9.86 21.83 -2.84
C ASP A 178 -9.27 20.41 -2.74
N ILE A 179 -9.09 19.89 -1.50
CA ILE A 179 -8.65 18.51 -1.25
C ILE A 179 -9.61 17.53 -1.90
N ARG A 180 -10.92 17.71 -1.67
CA ARG A 180 -11.96 16.85 -2.27
C ARG A 180 -11.94 16.91 -3.79
N ALA A 181 -11.91 18.12 -4.36
CA ALA A 181 -11.85 18.29 -5.81
C ALA A 181 -10.63 17.58 -6.41
N ARG A 182 -9.47 17.66 -5.74
CA ARG A 182 -8.25 16.96 -6.17
C ARG A 182 -8.40 15.44 -6.09
N MET A 183 -8.94 14.90 -4.99
CA MET A 183 -9.21 13.47 -4.84
C MET A 183 -10.15 12.97 -5.95
N ASP A 184 -11.22 13.68 -6.23
CA ASP A 184 -12.22 13.31 -7.24
C ASP A 184 -11.63 13.36 -8.66
N ASP A 185 -10.83 14.38 -9.00
CA ASP A 185 -10.10 14.47 -10.28
C ASP A 185 -9.17 13.27 -10.46
N LEU A 186 -8.34 12.95 -9.47
CA LEU A 186 -7.41 11.83 -9.56
C LEU A 186 -8.12 10.48 -9.66
N MET A 187 -9.25 10.31 -8.95
CA MET A 187 -10.09 9.13 -9.06
C MET A 187 -10.75 9.02 -10.45
N ALA A 188 -11.23 10.12 -11.01
CA ALA A 188 -11.80 10.15 -12.35
C ALA A 188 -10.77 9.73 -13.41
N ARG A 189 -9.55 10.29 -13.35
CA ARG A 189 -8.43 9.90 -14.24
C ARG A 189 -8.07 8.42 -14.09
N ARG A 190 -8.16 7.88 -12.86
CA ARG A 190 -7.89 6.47 -12.60
C ARG A 190 -8.96 5.58 -13.23
N LYS A 191 -10.23 5.90 -13.03
CA LYS A 191 -11.37 5.19 -13.63
C LYS A 191 -11.32 5.23 -15.16
N ASP A 192 -10.89 6.35 -15.74
CA ASP A 192 -10.75 6.49 -17.18
C ASP A 192 -9.66 5.59 -17.76
N LYS A 193 -8.49 5.50 -17.09
CA LYS A 193 -7.30 4.84 -17.63
C LYS A 193 -7.08 3.40 -17.19
N GLN A 194 -7.70 2.95 -16.11
CA GLN A 194 -7.46 1.61 -15.53
C GLN A 194 -8.71 0.73 -15.59
N PRO A 195 -8.57 -0.59 -15.78
CA PRO A 195 -9.68 -1.55 -15.85
C PRO A 195 -10.20 -1.91 -14.44
N LEU A 196 -10.74 -0.90 -13.72
CA LEU A 196 -11.22 -1.08 -12.33
C LEU A 196 -12.50 -1.91 -12.23
N ASP A 197 -13.15 -2.18 -13.35
CA ASP A 197 -14.34 -3.02 -13.51
C ASP A 197 -14.02 -4.52 -13.55
N LYS A 198 -12.74 -4.87 -13.60
CA LYS A 198 -12.29 -6.27 -13.70
C LYS A 198 -11.28 -6.60 -12.59
N PRO A 199 -11.34 -7.82 -12.02
CA PRO A 199 -10.34 -8.25 -11.04
C PRO A 199 -8.94 -8.25 -11.65
N SER A 200 -7.99 -7.64 -10.93
CA SER A 200 -6.57 -7.61 -11.30
C SER A 200 -5.70 -7.32 -10.09
N ALA A 201 -4.43 -7.68 -10.13
CA ALA A 201 -3.45 -7.32 -9.11
C ALA A 201 -2.78 -5.95 -9.38
N GLY A 202 -3.42 -5.08 -10.17
CA GLY A 202 -2.87 -3.79 -10.58
C GLY A 202 -1.92 -3.90 -11.78
N SER A 203 -0.95 -2.99 -11.87
CA SER A 203 0.08 -3.03 -12.90
C SER A 203 1.08 -4.14 -12.62
N THR A 204 1.15 -5.14 -13.50
CA THR A 204 1.89 -6.38 -13.28
C THR A 204 3.41 -6.19 -13.32
N PHE A 205 3.90 -5.24 -14.11
CA PHE A 205 5.34 -5.05 -14.33
C PHE A 205 5.84 -3.74 -13.74
N LYS A 206 7.00 -3.77 -13.09
CA LYS A 206 7.73 -2.56 -12.68
C LYS A 206 8.06 -1.73 -13.93
N ARG A 207 8.08 -0.41 -13.76
CA ARG A 207 8.46 0.52 -14.84
C ARG A 207 9.95 0.36 -15.15
N PRO A 208 10.34 0.06 -16.40
CA PRO A 208 11.75 0.07 -16.79
C PRO A 208 12.28 1.51 -16.85
N VAL A 209 13.60 1.65 -16.75
CA VAL A 209 14.27 2.95 -16.88
C VAL A 209 14.03 3.52 -18.29
N GLY A 210 13.59 4.77 -18.36
CA GLY A 210 13.37 5.49 -19.62
C GLY A 210 12.15 5.05 -20.44
N ALA A 211 11.30 4.13 -19.93
CA ALA A 211 10.13 3.64 -20.65
C ALA A 211 8.94 3.33 -19.73
N PHE A 212 7.79 2.99 -20.31
CA PHE A 212 6.61 2.53 -19.61
C PHE A 212 6.30 1.08 -20.02
N ALA A 213 6.22 0.17 -19.07
CA ALA A 213 5.93 -1.24 -19.35
C ALA A 213 4.66 -1.43 -20.20
N ALA A 214 3.59 -0.70 -19.88
CA ALA A 214 2.34 -0.76 -20.64
C ALA A 214 2.52 -0.36 -22.13
N ALA A 215 3.34 0.63 -22.41
CA ALA A 215 3.61 1.05 -23.78
C ALA A 215 4.44 -0.01 -24.55
N LEU A 216 5.41 -0.62 -23.89
CA LEU A 216 6.20 -1.71 -24.49
C LEU A 216 5.35 -2.94 -24.78
N ILE A 217 4.46 -3.33 -23.87
CA ILE A 217 3.53 -4.45 -24.06
C ILE A 217 2.57 -4.15 -25.24
N ASP A 218 2.10 -2.91 -25.34
CA ASP A 218 1.25 -2.47 -26.46
C ASP A 218 1.98 -2.51 -27.81
N GLN A 219 3.23 -2.02 -27.85
CA GLN A 219 4.09 -2.07 -29.04
C GLN A 219 4.39 -3.52 -29.49
N CYS A 220 4.38 -4.49 -28.57
CA CYS A 220 4.50 -5.90 -28.90
C CYS A 220 3.20 -6.51 -29.46
N GLY A 221 2.14 -5.74 -29.64
CA GLY A 221 0.84 -6.22 -30.15
C GLY A 221 0.08 -7.10 -29.15
N LEU A 222 0.39 -7.02 -27.85
CA LEU A 222 -0.18 -7.88 -26.82
C LEU A 222 -1.46 -7.29 -26.17
N ARG A 223 -1.96 -6.15 -26.60
CA ARG A 223 -3.25 -5.58 -26.16
C ARG A 223 -4.36 -6.59 -26.41
N GLY A 224 -5.15 -6.93 -25.40
CA GLY A 224 -6.24 -7.89 -25.48
C GLY A 224 -5.79 -9.35 -25.63
N TYR A 225 -4.49 -9.67 -25.61
CA TYR A 225 -3.99 -11.03 -25.67
C TYR A 225 -4.56 -11.86 -24.50
N ARG A 226 -5.08 -13.05 -24.80
CA ARG A 226 -5.75 -13.93 -23.84
C ARG A 226 -5.01 -15.25 -23.72
N HIS A 227 -4.96 -15.74 -22.48
CA HIS A 227 -4.55 -17.10 -22.16
C HIS A 227 -5.48 -17.66 -21.07
N GLY A 228 -6.32 -18.63 -21.42
CA GLY A 228 -7.38 -19.10 -20.53
C GLY A 228 -8.31 -17.94 -20.12
N GLY A 229 -8.59 -17.80 -18.84
CA GLY A 229 -9.37 -16.71 -18.26
C GLY A 229 -8.62 -15.43 -17.99
N ALA A 230 -7.32 -15.36 -18.26
CA ALA A 230 -6.53 -14.15 -18.10
C ALA A 230 -6.37 -13.39 -19.42
N ALA A 231 -6.36 -12.06 -19.37
CA ALA A 231 -6.09 -11.22 -20.53
C ALA A 231 -5.27 -9.98 -20.20
N VAL A 232 -4.44 -9.55 -21.16
CA VAL A 232 -3.90 -8.18 -21.13
C VAL A 232 -5.04 -7.22 -21.38
N SER A 233 -5.21 -6.23 -20.48
CA SER A 233 -6.34 -5.31 -20.56
C SER A 233 -6.29 -4.46 -21.84
N ASP A 234 -7.42 -4.36 -22.52
CA ASP A 234 -7.59 -3.45 -23.66
C ASP A 234 -7.47 -1.97 -23.26
N LYS A 235 -7.83 -1.66 -22.00
CA LYS A 235 -7.82 -0.31 -21.45
C LYS A 235 -6.41 0.14 -21.02
N HIS A 236 -5.61 -0.77 -20.48
CA HIS A 236 -4.25 -0.48 -19.98
C HIS A 236 -3.38 -1.73 -20.04
N CYS A 237 -2.48 -1.81 -21.00
CA CYS A 237 -1.66 -3.01 -21.28
C CYS A 237 -0.72 -3.42 -20.12
N GLY A 238 -0.50 -2.57 -19.11
CA GLY A 238 0.22 -2.94 -17.89
C GLY A 238 -0.57 -3.82 -16.92
N PHE A 239 -1.88 -4.01 -17.16
CA PHE A 239 -2.77 -4.82 -16.33
C PHE A 239 -3.07 -6.15 -17.00
N VAL A 240 -2.95 -7.22 -16.25
CA VAL A 240 -3.54 -8.52 -16.57
C VAL A 240 -4.82 -8.64 -15.77
N VAL A 241 -5.95 -8.82 -16.48
CA VAL A 241 -7.30 -8.90 -15.88
C VAL A 241 -7.82 -10.33 -15.90
N ASN A 242 -8.65 -10.66 -14.90
CA ASN A 242 -9.38 -11.91 -14.86
C ASN A 242 -10.71 -11.76 -15.59
N LEU A 243 -10.98 -12.61 -16.56
CA LEU A 243 -12.20 -12.61 -17.38
C LEU A 243 -13.21 -13.72 -16.99
N GLY A 244 -13.00 -14.43 -15.88
CA GLY A 244 -14.08 -15.19 -15.29
C GLY A 244 -13.90 -16.69 -15.04
N ASP A 245 -12.73 -17.28 -15.25
CA ASP A 245 -12.51 -18.69 -14.91
C ASP A 245 -11.41 -18.95 -13.87
N ARG A 246 -10.76 -17.88 -13.37
CA ARG A 246 -9.77 -17.96 -12.30
C ARG A 246 -10.37 -17.54 -10.97
N LYS A 247 -10.12 -18.34 -9.93
CA LYS A 247 -10.44 -17.99 -8.55
C LYS A 247 -9.58 -16.80 -8.15
N SER A 248 -10.27 -15.70 -7.92
CA SER A 248 -9.82 -14.47 -7.27
C SER A 248 -8.40 -13.95 -7.55
N VAL A 249 -8.36 -12.90 -8.28
CA VAL A 249 -7.58 -11.75 -7.86
C VAL A 249 -8.55 -10.86 -7.10
N VAL A 250 -8.30 -10.63 -5.83
CA VAL A 250 -9.13 -9.85 -4.91
C VAL A 250 -9.39 -8.46 -5.44
#